data_c8353f28d02d3cfa8bd2bf6dc678612e
#
_entry.id   c8353f28d02d3cfa8bd2bf6dc678612e
#
_cell.length_a   1.000
_cell.length_b   1.000
_cell.length_c   1.000
_cell.angle_alpha   90.00
_cell.angle_beta   90.00
_cell.angle_gamma   90.00
#
_symmetry.space_group_name_H-M   'P 1'
#
loop_
_entity.id
_entity.type
_entity.pdbx_description
1 polymer ?
#
loop_
_entity_poly.entity_id
_entity_poly.type
_entity_poly.pdbx_seq_one_letter_code
_entity_poly.pdbx_strand_id
1 'polypeptide(L)'
;TTHLVDLIQWEAFPGRILDTTGVDMLAAKTWATSLDLEQFQRVTGKTAFPDFLQKAISGEKLEVFSNGEMNYTLNGKHAKVSVIWNYEALEGTGDTHYSMMRGTKANLIIRQGIDENFKPTLYVKLLEGQKVVLENLINTGLQAKYSGITLTELKNGEYRVEIPEAFHVGHESHFAQVTEQFLTYLKANKMPDW
;
A
#
# COMPACT_ATOMS: atom_id res chain seq x y z
N THR A 1 7.31 1.89 3.66
CA THR A 1 7.46 2.89 2.55
C THR A 1 7.77 2.20 1.23
N THR A 2 8.75 1.32 1.15
CA THR A 2 9.15 0.62 -0.10
C THR A 2 7.98 -0.12 -0.76
N HIS A 3 7.17 -0.85 0.00
CA HIS A 3 5.97 -1.52 -0.54
C HIS A 3 4.99 -0.57 -1.22
N LEU A 4 4.79 0.65 -0.68
CA LEU A 4 3.88 1.62 -1.29
C LEU A 4 4.43 2.18 -2.61
N VAL A 5 5.75 2.38 -2.69
CA VAL A 5 6.40 2.80 -3.95
C VAL A 5 6.30 1.70 -4.99
N ASP A 6 6.53 0.45 -4.61
CA ASP A 6 6.42 -0.72 -5.47
C ASP A 6 4.99 -0.90 -6.00
N LEU A 7 3.98 -0.81 -5.13
CA LEU A 7 2.58 -0.87 -5.54
C LEU A 7 2.22 0.19 -6.59
N ILE A 8 2.69 1.43 -6.45
CA ILE A 8 2.46 2.49 -7.45
C ILE A 8 3.05 2.10 -8.81
N GLN A 9 4.22 1.45 -8.84
CA GLN A 9 4.82 0.97 -10.09
C GLN A 9 3.96 -0.10 -10.75
N TRP A 10 3.53 -1.08 -9.99
CA TRP A 10 2.66 -2.16 -10.46
C TRP A 10 1.30 -1.66 -10.97
N GLU A 11 0.69 -0.74 -10.23
CA GLU A 11 -0.63 -0.20 -10.56
C GLU A 11 -0.60 0.75 -11.76
N ALA A 12 0.39 1.65 -11.82
CA ALA A 12 0.44 2.68 -12.85
C ALA A 12 1.11 2.22 -14.16
N PHE A 13 1.96 1.17 -14.09
CA PHE A 13 2.76 0.70 -15.23
C PHE A 13 2.79 -0.83 -15.34
N PRO A 14 1.62 -1.49 -15.38
CA PRO A 14 1.56 -2.96 -15.40
C PRO A 14 2.33 -3.52 -16.61
N GLY A 15 3.21 -4.50 -16.35
CA GLY A 15 3.99 -5.18 -17.39
C GLY A 15 5.06 -4.32 -18.09
N ARG A 16 5.44 -3.18 -17.50
CA ARG A 16 6.50 -2.31 -18.03
C ARG A 16 7.75 -2.37 -17.14
N ILE A 17 8.90 -2.41 -17.78
CA ILE A 17 10.19 -2.20 -17.11
C ILE A 17 10.34 -0.69 -16.88
N LEU A 18 10.66 -0.33 -15.65
CA LEU A 18 10.91 1.05 -15.24
C LEU A 18 12.39 1.20 -14.91
N ASP A 19 12.98 2.31 -15.33
CA ASP A 19 14.33 2.70 -14.98
C ASP A 19 14.33 3.96 -14.10
N THR A 20 15.49 4.28 -13.58
CA THR A 20 15.66 5.44 -12.68
C THR A 20 15.59 6.78 -13.39
N THR A 21 15.69 6.81 -14.71
CA THR A 21 15.71 8.07 -15.48
C THR A 21 14.33 8.72 -15.59
N GLY A 22 13.26 7.93 -15.37
CA GLY A 22 11.88 8.42 -15.39
C GLY A 22 11.38 8.96 -14.05
N VAL A 23 12.24 9.10 -13.03
CA VAL A 23 11.86 9.55 -11.67
C VAL A 23 12.32 10.98 -11.43
N ASP A 24 11.37 11.90 -11.20
CA ASP A 24 11.66 13.26 -10.77
C ASP A 24 11.09 13.50 -9.37
N MET A 25 11.95 13.73 -8.38
CA MET A 25 11.53 14.06 -7.02
C MET A 25 11.10 15.52 -6.93
N LEU A 26 9.83 15.75 -6.56
CA LEU A 26 9.26 17.10 -6.44
C LEU A 26 9.36 17.64 -5.02
N ALA A 27 9.07 16.80 -4.02
CA ALA A 27 9.18 17.16 -2.62
C ALA A 27 9.27 15.90 -1.75
N ALA A 28 10.02 15.99 -0.66
CA ALA A 28 10.07 14.96 0.38
C ALA A 28 10.23 15.62 1.75
N LYS A 29 9.63 15.02 2.77
CA LYS A 29 9.81 15.42 4.16
C LYS A 29 9.75 14.20 5.07
N THR A 30 10.45 14.28 6.18
CA THR A 30 10.37 13.31 7.29
C THR A 30 10.06 14.05 8.59
N TRP A 31 9.46 13.35 9.54
CA TRP A 31 9.25 13.86 10.90
C TRP A 31 9.24 12.72 11.90
N ALA A 32 9.50 13.05 13.15
CA ALA A 32 9.56 12.08 14.21
C ALA A 32 8.18 11.84 14.84
N THR A 33 8.01 10.66 15.41
CA THR A 33 7.06 10.37 16.49
C THR A 33 7.85 10.37 17.79
N SER A 34 7.44 11.21 18.73
CA SER A 34 8.12 11.35 20.03
C SER A 34 7.59 10.30 21.00
N LEU A 35 8.47 9.49 21.55
CA LEU A 35 8.16 8.47 22.56
C LEU A 35 8.68 8.93 23.93
N ASP A 36 7.84 8.83 24.95
CA ASP A 36 8.31 8.89 26.33
C ASP A 36 8.95 7.55 26.78
N LEU A 37 9.53 7.55 27.96
CA LEU A 37 10.22 6.37 28.47
C LEU A 37 9.27 5.19 28.74
N GLU A 38 8.03 5.46 29.14
CA GLU A 38 7.04 4.42 29.38
C GLU A 38 6.64 3.73 28.06
N GLN A 39 6.41 4.51 27.01
CA GLN A 39 6.12 4.01 25.65
C GLN A 39 7.30 3.20 25.13
N PHE A 40 8.52 3.67 25.31
CA PHE A 40 9.74 2.97 24.91
C PHE A 40 9.90 1.65 25.66
N GLN A 41 9.64 1.64 26.98
CA GLN A 41 9.69 0.43 27.81
C GLN A 41 8.66 -0.61 27.36
N ARG A 42 7.44 -0.19 27.03
CA ARG A 42 6.40 -1.13 26.55
C ARG A 42 6.84 -1.87 25.27
N VAL A 43 7.49 -1.18 24.36
CA VAL A 43 7.94 -1.78 23.09
C VAL A 43 9.20 -2.64 23.25
N THR A 44 10.14 -2.18 24.08
CA THR A 44 11.51 -2.77 24.10
C THR A 44 11.81 -3.59 25.35
N GLY A 45 11.01 -3.44 26.41
CA GLY A 45 11.29 -3.99 27.75
C GLY A 45 12.43 -3.28 28.51
N LYS A 46 13.01 -2.19 27.95
CA LYS A 46 14.11 -1.46 28.59
C LYS A 46 13.60 -0.32 29.45
N THR A 47 14.16 -0.18 30.66
CA THR A 47 13.79 0.84 31.65
C THR A 47 14.52 2.17 31.49
N ALA A 48 15.41 2.28 30.52
CA ALA A 48 16.14 3.50 30.18
C ALA A 48 16.46 3.53 28.68
N PHE A 49 16.62 4.71 28.12
CA PHE A 49 17.11 4.88 26.76
C PHE A 49 18.60 4.49 26.72
N PRO A 50 19.00 3.55 25.85
CA PRO A 50 20.42 3.16 25.70
C PRO A 50 21.27 4.32 25.22
N ASP A 51 22.57 4.28 25.56
CA ASP A 51 23.51 5.36 25.25
C ASP A 51 23.60 5.68 23.74
N PHE A 52 23.45 4.68 22.87
CA PHE A 52 23.49 4.91 21.44
C PHE A 52 22.30 5.70 20.89
N LEU A 53 21.20 5.84 21.66
CA LEU A 53 20.02 6.65 21.31
C LEU A 53 20.09 8.08 21.84
N GLN A 54 21.09 8.44 22.64
CA GLN A 54 21.18 9.76 23.27
C GLN A 54 21.10 10.93 22.26
N LYS A 55 21.62 10.75 21.06
CA LYS A 55 21.57 11.77 20.00
C LYS A 55 20.15 11.99 19.42
N ALA A 56 19.24 11.06 19.66
CA ALA A 56 17.86 11.12 19.21
C ALA A 56 16.91 11.56 20.33
N ILE A 57 17.42 11.90 21.51
CA ILE A 57 16.61 12.38 22.63
C ILE A 57 16.51 13.90 22.56
N SER A 58 15.28 14.40 22.62
CA SER A 58 14.96 15.82 22.74
C SER A 58 14.13 16.05 24.00
N GLY A 59 14.69 16.77 24.95
CA GLY A 59 14.12 16.84 26.30
C GLY A 59 14.13 15.47 26.98
N GLU A 60 12.95 14.98 27.34
CA GLU A 60 12.77 13.65 27.96
C GLU A 60 12.19 12.59 27.00
N LYS A 61 12.14 12.89 25.69
CA LYS A 61 11.51 12.03 24.67
C LYS A 61 12.51 11.58 23.62
N LEU A 62 12.32 10.36 23.17
CA LEU A 62 13.03 9.79 22.03
C LEU A 62 12.29 10.17 20.73
N GLU A 63 12.98 10.86 19.84
CA GLU A 63 12.48 11.25 18.53
C GLU A 63 12.74 10.12 17.51
N VAL A 64 11.67 9.38 17.15
CA VAL A 64 11.75 8.27 16.20
C VAL A 64 11.31 8.76 14.81
N PHE A 65 12.25 8.94 13.89
CA PHE A 65 11.99 9.38 12.51
C PHE A 65 11.40 8.24 11.67
N SER A 66 10.15 7.91 11.96
CA SER A 66 9.40 6.83 11.33
C SER A 66 8.39 7.31 10.29
N ASN A 67 8.16 8.62 10.21
CA ASN A 67 7.18 9.22 9.32
C ASN A 67 7.84 9.84 8.10
N GLY A 68 7.17 9.75 6.97
CA GLY A 68 7.66 10.36 5.74
C GLY A 68 6.56 10.60 4.72
N GLU A 69 6.76 11.63 3.92
CA GLU A 69 5.93 11.92 2.75
C GLU A 69 6.84 12.28 1.59
N MET A 70 6.54 11.77 0.41
CA MET A 70 7.20 12.14 -0.82
C MET A 70 6.19 12.35 -1.95
N ASN A 71 6.47 13.34 -2.77
CA ASN A 71 5.77 13.63 -4.01
C ASN A 71 6.79 13.57 -5.14
N TYR A 72 6.50 12.82 -6.17
CA TYR A 72 7.39 12.62 -7.31
C TYR A 72 6.60 12.38 -8.60
N THR A 73 7.27 12.42 -9.73
CA THR A 73 6.72 11.88 -10.96
C THR A 73 7.46 10.59 -11.33
N LEU A 74 6.73 9.66 -11.93
CA LEU A 74 7.26 8.42 -12.49
C LEU A 74 6.79 8.35 -13.94
N ASN A 75 7.71 8.49 -14.89
CA ASN A 75 7.40 8.58 -16.32
C ASN A 75 6.25 9.58 -16.61
N GLY A 76 6.31 10.76 -16.00
CA GLY A 76 5.32 11.83 -16.14
C GLY A 76 3.99 11.61 -15.40
N LYS A 77 3.84 10.54 -14.62
CA LYS A 77 2.68 10.34 -13.75
C LYS A 77 3.01 10.80 -12.34
N HIS A 78 2.16 11.66 -11.78
CA HIS A 78 2.31 12.10 -10.39
C HIS A 78 1.99 10.98 -9.41
N ALA A 79 2.86 10.83 -8.43
CA ALA A 79 2.71 9.91 -7.32
C ALA A 79 2.95 10.62 -5.98
N LYS A 80 2.17 10.24 -4.99
CA LYS A 80 2.35 10.68 -3.61
C LYS A 80 2.35 9.46 -2.69
N VAL A 81 3.34 9.36 -1.83
CA VAL A 81 3.42 8.36 -0.77
C VAL A 81 3.50 9.09 0.57
N SER A 82 2.72 8.63 1.55
CA SER A 82 2.80 9.11 2.92
C SER A 82 2.72 7.92 3.87
N VAL A 83 3.62 7.85 4.82
CA VAL A 83 3.65 6.84 5.88
C VAL A 83 3.69 7.54 7.22
N ILE A 84 2.76 7.16 8.10
CA ILE A 84 2.65 7.71 9.44
C ILE A 84 2.64 6.55 10.43
N TRP A 85 3.52 6.61 11.41
CA TRP A 85 3.56 5.69 12.53
C TRP A 85 3.22 6.44 13.83
N ASN A 86 2.08 6.11 14.40
CA ASN A 86 1.56 6.75 15.61
C ASN A 86 1.89 5.95 16.88
N TYR A 87 3.00 5.20 16.88
CA TYR A 87 3.47 4.39 17.98
C TYR A 87 2.62 3.13 18.22
N GLU A 88 1.36 3.27 18.56
CA GLU A 88 0.47 2.17 18.98
C GLU A 88 -0.92 2.37 18.38
N ALA A 89 -1.49 1.30 17.85
CA ALA A 89 -2.89 1.27 17.46
C ALA A 89 -3.77 1.17 18.72
N LEU A 90 -4.95 1.77 18.68
CA LEU A 90 -5.93 1.61 19.77
C LEU A 90 -6.34 0.13 19.86
N GLU A 91 -6.68 -0.32 21.08
CA GLU A 91 -7.14 -1.69 21.29
C GLU A 91 -8.33 -2.03 20.38
N GLY A 92 -8.27 -3.19 19.74
CA GLY A 92 -9.29 -3.64 18.78
C GLY A 92 -9.20 -3.01 17.40
N THR A 93 -8.17 -2.18 17.15
CA THR A 93 -7.90 -1.60 15.82
C THR A 93 -6.68 -2.24 15.17
N GLY A 94 -6.41 -1.88 13.93
CA GLY A 94 -5.26 -2.36 13.17
C GLY A 94 -4.65 -1.26 12.31
N ASP A 95 -3.70 -1.65 11.49
CA ASP A 95 -3.10 -0.74 10.51
C ASP A 95 -4.15 -0.25 9.52
N THR A 96 -4.07 1.03 9.19
CA THR A 96 -4.92 1.64 8.18
C THR A 96 -4.17 1.80 6.86
N HIS A 97 -4.90 1.67 5.76
CA HIS A 97 -4.35 1.94 4.43
C HIS A 97 -5.37 2.71 3.59
N TYR A 98 -4.87 3.63 2.83
CA TYR A 98 -5.63 4.33 1.80
C TYR A 98 -4.76 4.52 0.57
N SER A 99 -5.23 4.05 -0.58
CA SER A 99 -4.64 4.38 -1.86
C SER A 99 -5.71 4.79 -2.86
N MET A 100 -5.31 5.64 -3.82
CA MET A 100 -6.20 6.07 -4.91
C MET A 100 -5.40 6.20 -6.20
N MET A 101 -5.83 5.46 -7.22
CA MET A 101 -5.39 5.66 -8.59
C MET A 101 -6.48 6.43 -9.36
N ARG A 102 -6.14 7.61 -9.87
CA ARG A 102 -7.04 8.46 -10.63
C ARG A 102 -6.93 8.16 -12.12
N GLY A 103 -7.97 7.57 -12.67
CA GLY A 103 -8.10 7.32 -14.10
C GLY A 103 -9.00 8.35 -14.81
N THR A 104 -9.06 8.26 -16.12
CA THR A 104 -9.92 9.13 -16.95
C THR A 104 -11.38 8.68 -17.00
N LYS A 105 -11.67 7.46 -16.55
CA LYS A 105 -13.03 6.88 -16.54
C LYS A 105 -13.53 6.55 -15.14
N ALA A 106 -12.60 6.22 -14.23
CA ALA A 106 -12.89 5.87 -12.85
C ALA A 106 -11.67 6.15 -11.96
N ASN A 107 -11.92 6.29 -10.67
CA ASN A 107 -10.90 6.19 -9.64
C ASN A 107 -10.96 4.79 -9.01
N LEU A 108 -9.81 4.14 -8.87
CA LEU A 108 -9.67 2.92 -8.09
C LEU A 108 -9.19 3.30 -6.70
N ILE A 109 -9.86 2.81 -5.68
CA ILE A 109 -9.58 3.20 -4.29
C ILE A 109 -9.47 1.93 -3.45
N ILE A 110 -8.40 1.82 -2.68
CA ILE A 110 -8.28 0.80 -1.63
C ILE A 110 -8.42 1.50 -0.30
N ARG A 111 -9.34 1.03 0.53
CA ARG A 111 -9.51 1.45 1.92
C ARG A 111 -9.29 0.28 2.84
N GLN A 112 -8.65 0.56 3.95
CA GLN A 112 -8.46 -0.37 5.06
C GLN A 112 -8.58 0.46 6.34
N GLY A 113 -9.77 0.55 6.86
CA GLY A 113 -10.11 1.34 8.04
C GLY A 113 -11.17 0.62 8.87
N ILE A 114 -11.76 1.35 9.79
CA ILE A 114 -12.78 0.79 10.68
C ILE A 114 -14.01 0.30 9.89
N ASP A 115 -14.41 1.00 8.84
CA ASP A 115 -15.56 0.64 8.00
C ASP A 115 -15.32 -0.65 7.21
N GLU A 116 -14.06 -0.98 6.94
CA GLU A 116 -13.63 -2.20 6.27
C GLU A 116 -13.17 -3.29 7.26
N ASN A 117 -13.38 -3.10 8.57
CA ASN A 117 -12.85 -4.00 9.62
C ASN A 117 -11.34 -4.22 9.48
N PHE A 118 -10.60 -3.18 9.11
CA PHE A 118 -9.14 -3.19 8.88
C PHE A 118 -8.68 -4.21 7.81
N LYS A 119 -9.56 -4.56 6.87
CA LYS A 119 -9.24 -5.41 5.72
C LYS A 119 -9.15 -4.60 4.44
N PRO A 120 -8.11 -4.77 3.61
CA PRO A 120 -8.01 -4.07 2.34
C PRO A 120 -9.23 -4.34 1.46
N THR A 121 -9.96 -3.29 1.09
CA THR A 121 -11.17 -3.37 0.29
C THR A 121 -11.07 -2.46 -0.91
N LEU A 122 -11.32 -3.00 -2.10
CA LEU A 122 -11.23 -2.27 -3.36
C LEU A 122 -12.58 -1.65 -3.73
N TYR A 123 -12.52 -0.39 -4.06
CA TYR A 123 -13.66 0.39 -4.56
C TYR A 123 -13.37 0.97 -5.95
N VAL A 124 -14.40 1.07 -6.75
CA VAL A 124 -14.39 1.77 -8.05
C VAL A 124 -15.35 2.94 -7.96
N LYS A 125 -14.85 4.16 -8.08
CA LYS A 125 -15.67 5.35 -8.18
C LYS A 125 -15.70 5.81 -9.64
N LEU A 126 -16.87 5.64 -10.27
CA LEU A 126 -17.04 6.01 -11.67
C LEU A 126 -17.07 7.52 -11.86
N LEU A 127 -16.51 7.97 -12.96
CA LEU A 127 -16.82 9.26 -13.53
C LEU A 127 -18.13 9.16 -14.32
N GLU A 128 -18.74 10.30 -14.60
CA GLU A 128 -20.07 10.36 -15.25
C GLU A 128 -20.11 9.54 -16.55
N GLY A 129 -21.19 8.81 -16.76
CA GLY A 129 -21.45 8.03 -17.98
C GLY A 129 -20.70 6.71 -18.13
N GLN A 130 -19.96 6.23 -17.10
CA GLN A 130 -19.09 5.05 -17.22
C GLN A 130 -19.68 3.73 -16.67
N LYS A 131 -20.92 3.70 -16.20
CA LYS A 131 -21.53 2.49 -15.59
C LYS A 131 -21.51 1.26 -16.51
N VAL A 132 -21.98 1.41 -17.74
CA VAL A 132 -22.01 0.31 -18.72
C VAL A 132 -20.60 -0.24 -19.03
N VAL A 133 -19.60 0.64 -19.05
CA VAL A 133 -18.20 0.22 -19.28
C VAL A 133 -17.70 -0.66 -18.14
N LEU A 134 -18.01 -0.31 -16.89
CA LEU A 134 -17.64 -1.10 -15.73
C LEU A 134 -18.30 -2.48 -15.72
N GLU A 135 -19.62 -2.52 -15.92
CA GLU A 135 -20.39 -3.77 -15.97
C GLU A 135 -19.85 -4.72 -17.06
N ASN A 136 -19.59 -4.20 -18.26
CA ASN A 136 -18.99 -4.98 -19.34
C ASN A 136 -17.60 -5.49 -19.00
N LEU A 137 -16.74 -4.65 -18.38
CA LEU A 137 -15.38 -5.04 -17.99
C LEU A 137 -15.41 -6.21 -16.98
N ILE A 138 -16.29 -6.15 -15.98
CA ILE A 138 -16.44 -7.23 -15.00
C ILE A 138 -16.94 -8.49 -15.69
N ASN A 139 -18.02 -8.41 -16.47
CA ASN A 139 -18.68 -9.58 -17.02
C ASN A 139 -17.87 -10.29 -18.12
N THR A 140 -17.07 -9.56 -18.89
CA THR A 140 -16.35 -10.13 -20.04
C THR A 140 -14.85 -10.24 -19.82
N GLY A 141 -14.24 -9.31 -19.08
CA GLY A 141 -12.78 -9.27 -18.91
C GLY A 141 -12.31 -9.95 -17.64
N LEU A 142 -12.82 -9.51 -16.48
CA LEU A 142 -12.32 -9.98 -15.20
C LEU A 142 -12.83 -11.37 -14.84
N GLN A 143 -14.05 -11.74 -15.17
CA GLN A 143 -14.60 -13.08 -14.89
C GLN A 143 -13.80 -14.20 -15.55
N ALA A 144 -13.21 -13.97 -16.72
CA ALA A 144 -12.39 -14.95 -17.39
C ALA A 144 -11.10 -15.28 -16.61
N LYS A 145 -10.56 -14.30 -15.89
CA LYS A 145 -9.31 -14.43 -15.12
C LYS A 145 -9.55 -14.63 -13.62
N TYR A 146 -10.58 -13.97 -13.08
CA TYR A 146 -10.91 -13.96 -11.67
C TYR A 146 -12.39 -14.29 -11.49
N SER A 147 -12.72 -15.58 -11.62
CA SER A 147 -14.10 -16.05 -11.51
C SER A 147 -14.72 -15.72 -10.14
N GLY A 148 -15.96 -15.25 -10.19
CA GLY A 148 -16.74 -14.94 -8.97
C GLY A 148 -16.59 -13.53 -8.44
N ILE A 149 -15.79 -12.66 -9.06
CA ILE A 149 -15.78 -11.23 -8.72
C ILE A 149 -17.13 -10.62 -9.03
N THR A 150 -17.71 -9.89 -8.07
CA THR A 150 -18.96 -9.14 -8.24
C THR A 150 -18.81 -7.70 -7.76
N LEU A 151 -19.83 -6.89 -8.07
CA LEU A 151 -19.90 -5.47 -7.65
C LEU A 151 -21.11 -5.25 -6.77
N THR A 152 -20.89 -4.56 -5.66
CA THR A 152 -21.95 -4.00 -4.83
C THR A 152 -22.02 -2.50 -5.06
N GLU A 153 -23.12 -2.01 -5.63
CA GLU A 153 -23.34 -0.58 -5.83
C GLU A 153 -23.58 0.11 -4.47
N LEU A 154 -22.80 1.13 -4.22
CA LEU A 154 -22.90 1.98 -3.04
C LEU A 154 -23.50 3.33 -3.42
N LYS A 155 -23.58 4.25 -2.47
CA LYS A 155 -24.05 5.62 -2.74
C LYS A 155 -23.02 6.39 -3.59
N ASN A 156 -23.50 7.39 -4.33
CA ASN A 156 -22.67 8.36 -5.06
C ASN A 156 -21.83 7.77 -6.20
N GLY A 157 -22.30 6.71 -6.87
CA GLY A 157 -21.60 6.11 -8.02
C GLY A 157 -20.30 5.39 -7.64
N GLU A 158 -20.19 4.96 -6.42
CA GLU A 158 -19.11 4.11 -5.93
C GLU A 158 -19.57 2.65 -5.89
N TYR A 159 -18.69 1.75 -6.25
CA TYR A 159 -18.90 0.30 -6.25
C TYR A 159 -17.84 -0.37 -5.40
N ARG A 160 -18.24 -1.24 -4.48
CA ARG A 160 -17.32 -2.14 -3.81
C ARG A 160 -17.12 -3.38 -4.69
N VAL A 161 -15.86 -3.76 -4.86
CA VAL A 161 -15.49 -4.98 -5.57
C VAL A 161 -15.46 -6.13 -4.57
N GLU A 162 -16.34 -7.10 -4.75
CA GLU A 162 -16.37 -8.31 -3.92
C GLU A 162 -15.42 -9.32 -4.52
N ILE A 163 -14.30 -9.55 -3.81
CA ILE A 163 -13.26 -10.50 -4.20
C ILE A 163 -13.51 -11.81 -3.47
N PRO A 164 -13.68 -12.95 -4.18
CA PRO A 164 -13.86 -14.24 -3.53
C PRO A 164 -12.70 -14.62 -2.63
N GLU A 165 -13.00 -15.31 -1.53
CA GLU A 165 -12.00 -15.75 -0.53
C GLU A 165 -10.85 -16.57 -1.15
N ALA A 166 -11.11 -17.29 -2.22
CA ALA A 166 -10.08 -18.06 -2.96
C ALA A 166 -8.92 -17.19 -3.49
N PHE A 167 -9.12 -15.88 -3.62
CA PHE A 167 -8.08 -14.93 -4.03
C PHE A 167 -7.43 -14.19 -2.84
N HIS A 168 -7.90 -14.41 -1.62
CA HIS A 168 -7.29 -13.85 -0.42
C HIS A 168 -6.13 -14.74 0.03
N VAL A 169 -4.94 -14.36 -0.39
CA VAL A 169 -3.71 -15.10 -0.07
C VAL A 169 -3.03 -14.43 1.13
N GLY A 170 -2.70 -15.21 2.15
CA GLY A 170 -2.01 -14.70 3.34
C GLY A 170 -0.55 -14.32 3.08
N HIS A 171 0.01 -13.57 4.02
CA HIS A 171 1.37 -13.05 3.97
C HIS A 171 2.43 -14.16 3.79
N GLU A 172 2.31 -15.27 4.50
CA GLU A 172 3.22 -16.41 4.42
C GLU A 172 3.18 -17.07 3.04
N SER A 173 2.00 -17.18 2.46
CA SER A 173 1.83 -17.73 1.10
C SER A 173 2.46 -16.83 0.05
N HIS A 174 2.42 -15.51 0.22
CA HIS A 174 3.12 -14.59 -0.69
C HIS A 174 4.63 -14.79 -0.62
N PHE A 175 5.20 -14.97 0.58
CA PHE A 175 6.64 -15.28 0.72
C PHE A 175 7.02 -16.61 0.07
N ALA A 176 6.16 -17.63 0.21
CA ALA A 176 6.36 -18.89 -0.49
C ALA A 176 6.42 -18.70 -2.00
N GLN A 177 5.47 -17.95 -2.58
CA GLN A 177 5.44 -17.62 -4.01
C GLN A 177 6.71 -16.89 -4.47
N VAL A 178 7.18 -15.90 -3.72
CA VAL A 178 8.44 -15.19 -4.02
C VAL A 178 9.62 -16.15 -4.00
N THR A 179 9.68 -17.04 -3.02
CA THR A 179 10.75 -18.04 -2.90
C THR A 179 10.71 -19.04 -4.06
N GLU A 180 9.55 -19.56 -4.43
CA GLU A 180 9.37 -20.45 -5.56
C GLU A 180 9.79 -19.79 -6.88
N GLN A 181 9.42 -18.53 -7.07
CA GLN A 181 9.81 -17.77 -8.25
C GLN A 181 11.33 -17.58 -8.31
N PHE A 182 11.96 -17.23 -7.20
CA PHE A 182 13.42 -17.13 -7.11
C PHE A 182 14.11 -18.46 -7.44
N LEU A 183 13.65 -19.57 -6.88
CA LEU A 183 14.20 -20.90 -7.15
C LEU A 183 14.03 -21.29 -8.63
N THR A 184 12.93 -20.86 -9.26
CA THR A 184 12.72 -21.07 -10.70
C THR A 184 13.77 -20.34 -11.54
N TYR A 185 14.06 -19.07 -11.20
CA TYR A 185 15.11 -18.29 -11.86
C TYR A 185 16.50 -18.90 -11.62
N LEU A 186 16.77 -19.34 -10.40
CA LEU A 186 18.04 -19.98 -10.04
C LEU A 186 18.26 -21.28 -10.85
N LYS A 187 17.24 -22.13 -10.96
CA LYS A 187 17.31 -23.37 -11.77
C LYS A 187 17.53 -23.07 -13.26
N ALA A 188 16.87 -22.04 -13.77
CA ALA A 188 17.03 -21.62 -15.16
C ALA A 188 18.35 -20.89 -15.42
N ASN A 189 19.10 -20.54 -14.37
CA ASN A 189 20.28 -19.67 -14.42
C ASN A 189 20.00 -18.38 -15.22
N LYS A 190 18.82 -17.86 -15.08
CA LYS A 190 18.34 -16.67 -15.80
C LYS A 190 17.41 -15.85 -14.91
N MET A 191 17.76 -14.59 -14.68
CA MET A 191 16.87 -13.60 -14.09
C MET A 191 16.03 -12.91 -15.17
N PRO A 192 14.85 -12.38 -14.83
CA PRO A 192 14.12 -11.47 -15.71
C PRO A 192 14.95 -10.23 -16.07
N ASP A 193 14.61 -9.59 -17.18
CA ASP A 193 15.32 -8.41 -17.67
C ASP A 193 15.00 -7.13 -16.87
N TRP A 194 14.11 -7.22 -15.88
CA TRP A 194 13.73 -6.13 -14.97
C TRP A 194 14.33 -6.27 -13.60
#